data_fc508f301c8a37c8a4fdb12c27693d29
#
_entry.id   fc508f301c8a37c8a4fdb12c27693d29
#
_cell.length_a   1.000
_cell.length_b   1.000
_cell.length_c   1.000
_cell.angle_alpha   90.00
_cell.angle_beta   90.00
_cell.angle_gamma   90.00
#
_symmetry.space_group_name_H-M   'P 1'
#
loop_
_entity.id
_entity.type
_entity.pdbx_description
1 polymer ?
#
loop_
_entity_poly.entity_id
_entity_poly.type
_entity_poly.pdbx_seq_one_letter_code
_entity_poly.pdbx_strand_id
1 'polypeptide(L)'
;MAKSKKITIGNFNQIILRNIVIILVLTLIGALCAGLYARHKRITFFTAESSVILNIKVTQTDYKNAAMMAEKGMMHSYEEILNNQETMKKAEKYLPANLRKNYSDGQLASAVSINSAPDSLVLKITARTTQENDSVKIANAVAEAAQTQLPKYSPNNSNVRILTRATRDNVSAKTTPSVKKYVVLGAALGLLVGMIFSFSITTWKSI
;
A
#
# COMPACT_ATOMS: atom_id res chain seq x y z
N MET A 1 -20.28 -26.05 -51.83
CA MET A 1 -18.84 -26.00 -51.39
C MET A 1 -18.53 -24.60 -50.88
N ALA A 2 -18.51 -24.39 -49.57
CA ALA A 2 -18.17 -23.11 -48.97
C ALA A 2 -16.65 -22.87 -49.14
N LYS A 3 -16.30 -21.81 -49.87
CA LYS A 3 -14.89 -21.37 -50.01
C LYS A 3 -14.44 -20.82 -48.68
N SER A 4 -13.67 -21.59 -47.93
CA SER A 4 -12.95 -21.13 -46.73
C SER A 4 -12.02 -19.98 -47.11
N LYS A 5 -12.41 -18.75 -46.78
CA LYS A 5 -11.60 -17.56 -47.01
C LYS A 5 -10.46 -17.58 -46.00
N LYS A 6 -9.25 -17.94 -46.43
CA LYS A 6 -8.05 -17.92 -45.58
C LYS A 6 -7.85 -16.50 -45.04
N ILE A 7 -7.84 -16.39 -43.70
CA ILE A 7 -7.55 -15.13 -42.99
C ILE A 7 -6.06 -14.86 -43.17
N THR A 8 -5.72 -13.91 -44.02
CA THR A 8 -4.36 -13.44 -44.23
C THR A 8 -4.15 -12.15 -43.45
N ILE A 9 -2.92 -11.91 -42.95
CA ILE A 9 -2.55 -10.71 -42.17
C ILE A 9 -2.99 -9.41 -42.85
N GLY A 10 -2.96 -9.33 -44.18
CA GLY A 10 -3.48 -8.17 -44.93
C GLY A 10 -4.98 -7.95 -44.78
N ASN A 11 -5.78 -9.03 -44.70
CA ASN A 11 -7.23 -8.93 -44.49
C ASN A 11 -7.58 -8.45 -43.05
N PHE A 12 -6.73 -8.79 -42.06
CA PHE A 12 -6.90 -8.33 -40.68
C PHE A 12 -6.78 -6.81 -40.57
N ASN A 13 -5.77 -6.22 -41.20
CA ASN A 13 -5.57 -4.78 -41.20
C ASN A 13 -6.73 -4.02 -41.89
N GLN A 14 -7.25 -4.58 -42.98
CA GLN A 14 -8.39 -4.00 -43.70
C GLN A 14 -9.71 -4.09 -42.88
N ILE A 15 -9.91 -5.16 -42.12
CA ILE A 15 -11.05 -5.31 -41.20
C ILE A 15 -10.98 -4.26 -40.08
N ILE A 16 -9.81 -4.04 -39.49
CA ILE A 16 -9.60 -3.03 -38.45
C ILE A 16 -9.90 -1.63 -38.98
N LEU A 17 -9.32 -1.26 -40.13
CA LEU A 17 -9.50 0.05 -40.74
C LEU A 17 -10.99 0.32 -41.09
N ARG A 18 -11.70 -0.67 -41.59
CA ARG A 18 -13.12 -0.56 -41.94
C ARG A 18 -14.03 -0.40 -40.74
N ASN A 19 -13.65 -0.96 -39.59
CA ASN A 19 -14.44 -0.93 -38.37
C ASN A 19 -13.80 -0.06 -37.26
N ILE A 20 -12.83 0.78 -37.61
CA ILE A 20 -12.06 1.60 -36.66
C ILE A 20 -12.97 2.48 -35.77
N VAL A 21 -14.08 2.95 -36.33
CA VAL A 21 -15.06 3.77 -35.59
C VAL A 21 -15.69 2.96 -34.44
N ILE A 22 -16.05 1.69 -34.70
CA ILE A 22 -16.64 0.81 -33.67
C ILE A 22 -15.63 0.54 -32.58
N ILE A 23 -14.37 0.27 -32.94
CA ILE A 23 -13.28 0.04 -31.99
C ILE A 23 -13.04 1.28 -31.15
N LEU A 24 -12.99 2.47 -31.75
CA LEU A 24 -12.82 3.74 -31.04
C LEU A 24 -13.97 4.02 -30.07
N VAL A 25 -15.21 3.82 -30.49
CA VAL A 25 -16.39 4.01 -29.64
C VAL A 25 -16.35 3.08 -28.43
N LEU A 26 -16.06 1.78 -28.63
CA LEU A 26 -15.98 0.81 -27.54
C LEU A 26 -14.80 1.11 -26.60
N THR A 27 -13.66 1.55 -27.13
CA THR A 27 -12.52 2.01 -26.34
C THR A 27 -12.91 3.20 -25.46
N LEU A 28 -13.61 4.18 -26.02
CA LEU A 28 -14.05 5.38 -25.30
C LEU A 28 -15.07 5.05 -24.22
N ILE A 29 -16.03 4.17 -24.51
CA ILE A 29 -17.00 3.67 -23.52
C ILE A 29 -16.28 2.94 -22.39
N GLY A 30 -15.36 2.03 -22.70
CA GLY A 30 -14.56 1.31 -21.70
C GLY A 30 -13.77 2.25 -20.79
N ALA A 31 -13.11 3.28 -21.37
CA ALA A 31 -12.39 4.30 -20.63
C ALA A 31 -13.30 5.12 -19.72
N LEU A 32 -14.46 5.55 -20.21
CA LEU A 32 -15.45 6.32 -19.43
C LEU A 32 -16.01 5.49 -18.28
N CYS A 33 -16.47 4.26 -18.54
CA CYS A 33 -17.02 3.38 -17.51
C CYS A 33 -16.01 3.10 -16.40
N ALA A 34 -14.76 2.76 -16.76
CA ALA A 34 -13.71 2.51 -15.79
C ALA A 34 -13.30 3.78 -15.01
N GLY A 35 -13.28 4.93 -15.69
CA GLY A 35 -13.01 6.22 -15.05
C GLY A 35 -14.09 6.63 -14.05
N LEU A 36 -15.36 6.48 -14.40
CA LEU A 36 -16.51 6.75 -13.51
C LEU A 36 -16.53 5.79 -12.32
N TYR A 37 -16.28 4.50 -12.56
CA TYR A 37 -16.17 3.52 -11.49
C TYR A 37 -15.06 3.88 -10.50
N ALA A 38 -13.86 4.19 -11.02
CA ALA A 38 -12.74 4.59 -10.18
C ALA A 38 -13.03 5.89 -9.41
N ARG A 39 -13.72 6.86 -10.03
CA ARG A 39 -14.11 8.11 -9.37
C ARG A 39 -15.09 7.87 -8.22
N HIS A 40 -16.07 6.98 -8.41
CA HIS A 40 -17.06 6.65 -7.39
C HIS A 40 -16.46 5.91 -6.18
N LYS A 41 -15.45 5.07 -6.40
CA LYS A 41 -14.78 4.26 -5.36
C LYS A 41 -13.55 4.94 -4.74
N ARG A 42 -13.30 6.21 -5.03
CA ARG A 42 -12.12 6.93 -4.50
C ARG A 42 -12.18 7.09 -2.99
N ILE A 43 -11.15 6.59 -2.32
CA ILE A 43 -10.90 6.81 -0.90
C ILE A 43 -9.51 7.42 -0.76
N THR A 44 -9.40 8.49 0.00
CA THR A 44 -8.10 9.10 0.33
C THR A 44 -7.62 8.50 1.63
N PHE A 45 -6.43 7.93 1.60
CA PHE A 45 -5.72 7.46 2.78
C PHE A 45 -4.63 8.47 3.14
N PHE A 46 -4.54 8.74 4.43
CA PHE A 46 -3.50 9.56 5.03
C PHE A 46 -2.50 8.64 5.72
N THR A 47 -1.24 8.84 5.42
CA THR A 47 -0.14 8.04 5.96
C THR A 47 0.76 8.95 6.78
N ALA A 48 0.85 8.66 8.07
CA ALA A 48 1.74 9.33 9.01
C ALA A 48 2.86 8.38 9.42
N GLU A 49 4.05 8.93 9.61
CA GLU A 49 5.25 8.15 9.97
C GLU A 49 5.84 8.68 11.28
N SER A 50 6.09 7.75 12.20
CA SER A 50 6.89 7.96 13.41
C SER A 50 8.07 6.99 13.39
N SER A 51 9.15 7.29 14.08
CA SER A 51 10.29 6.40 14.16
C SER A 51 10.84 6.30 15.57
N VAL A 52 11.33 5.09 15.91
CA VAL A 52 12.02 4.82 17.16
C VAL A 52 13.42 4.28 16.87
N ILE A 53 14.36 4.64 17.71
CA ILE A 53 15.74 4.17 17.62
C ILE A 53 16.10 3.34 18.85
N LEU A 54 16.77 2.21 18.63
CA LEU A 54 17.35 1.41 19.70
C LEU A 54 18.74 1.94 20.05
N ASN A 55 18.91 2.38 21.28
CA ASN A 55 20.18 2.88 21.80
C ASN A 55 20.81 1.82 22.70
N ILE A 56 21.95 1.28 22.26
CA ILE A 56 22.65 0.20 22.95
C ILE A 56 23.41 0.78 24.13
N LYS A 57 23.17 0.24 25.31
CA LYS A 57 23.96 0.55 26.54
C LYS A 57 25.07 -0.45 26.70
N VAL A 58 26.24 -0.18 26.15
CA VAL A 58 27.45 -0.99 26.40
C VAL A 58 28.50 -0.13 27.07
N THR A 59 28.94 -0.58 28.23
CA THR A 59 29.93 0.12 29.06
C THR A 59 31.37 -0.17 28.62
N GLN A 60 31.62 -1.30 27.93
CA GLN A 60 32.95 -1.72 27.49
C GLN A 60 33.07 -1.59 25.97
N THR A 61 34.14 -0.94 25.53
CA THR A 61 34.37 -0.60 24.11
C THR A 61 34.56 -1.85 23.23
N ASP A 62 35.19 -2.92 23.77
CA ASP A 62 35.48 -4.14 23.03
C ASP A 62 34.22 -4.94 22.62
N TYR A 63 33.16 -4.83 23.40
CA TYR A 63 31.88 -5.54 23.11
C TYR A 63 30.87 -4.70 22.35
N LYS A 64 31.14 -3.43 22.06
CA LYS A 64 30.19 -2.51 21.44
C LYS A 64 29.77 -2.97 20.04
N ASN A 65 30.72 -3.43 19.23
CA ASN A 65 30.46 -3.91 17.88
C ASN A 65 29.63 -5.20 17.89
N ALA A 66 29.95 -6.15 18.80
CA ALA A 66 29.21 -7.40 18.94
C ALA A 66 27.75 -7.12 19.40
N ALA A 67 27.56 -6.23 20.36
CA ALA A 67 26.24 -5.82 20.83
C ALA A 67 25.44 -5.14 19.74
N MET A 68 26.06 -4.27 18.94
CA MET A 68 25.42 -3.62 17.80
C MET A 68 25.00 -4.64 16.73
N MET A 69 25.85 -5.61 16.42
CA MET A 69 25.52 -6.68 15.47
C MET A 69 24.36 -7.55 15.97
N ALA A 70 24.37 -7.90 17.27
CA ALA A 70 23.28 -8.65 17.89
C ALA A 70 21.95 -7.90 17.81
N GLU A 71 21.93 -6.60 18.13
CA GLU A 71 20.70 -5.79 18.01
C GLU A 71 20.23 -5.63 16.56
N LYS A 72 21.15 -5.44 15.61
CA LYS A 72 20.80 -5.44 14.18
C LYS A 72 20.18 -6.77 13.74
N GLY A 73 20.71 -7.90 14.22
CA GLY A 73 20.15 -9.23 13.97
C GLY A 73 18.74 -9.40 14.53
N MET A 74 18.39 -8.69 15.60
CA MET A 74 17.07 -8.74 16.22
C MET A 74 16.02 -7.81 15.59
N MET A 75 16.39 -6.94 14.65
CA MET A 75 15.48 -5.92 14.12
C MET A 75 14.21 -6.50 13.50
N HIS A 76 14.34 -7.62 12.77
CA HIS A 76 13.18 -8.31 12.21
C HIS A 76 12.25 -8.87 13.29
N SER A 77 12.82 -9.46 14.34
CA SER A 77 12.03 -9.92 15.49
C SER A 77 11.32 -8.77 16.21
N TYR A 78 11.94 -7.60 16.28
CA TYR A 78 11.29 -6.41 16.84
C TYR A 78 10.14 -5.91 15.96
N GLU A 79 10.25 -6.00 14.63
CA GLU A 79 9.12 -5.73 13.73
C GLU A 79 7.95 -6.66 14.03
N GLU A 80 8.19 -7.96 14.17
CA GLU A 80 7.16 -8.95 14.50
C GLU A 80 6.54 -8.71 15.87
N ILE A 81 7.34 -8.42 16.91
CA ILE A 81 6.87 -8.10 18.25
C ILE A 81 5.96 -6.87 18.23
N LEU A 82 6.34 -5.83 17.50
CA LEU A 82 5.55 -4.61 17.41
C LEU A 82 4.30 -4.77 16.54
N ASN A 83 4.33 -5.62 15.53
CA ASN A 83 3.15 -5.93 14.70
C ASN A 83 2.17 -6.90 15.40
N ASN A 84 2.53 -7.44 16.55
CA ASN A 84 1.68 -8.36 17.30
C ASN A 84 0.49 -7.62 17.93
N GLN A 85 -0.65 -8.32 18.00
CA GLN A 85 -1.89 -7.82 18.59
C GLN A 85 -1.73 -7.37 20.05
N GLU A 86 -0.88 -8.04 20.85
CA GLU A 86 -0.61 -7.65 22.23
C GLU A 86 0.02 -6.25 22.33
N THR A 87 0.96 -5.94 21.43
CA THR A 87 1.56 -4.61 21.37
C THR A 87 0.54 -3.56 20.91
N MET A 88 -0.33 -3.90 19.95
CA MET A 88 -1.41 -3.00 19.52
C MET A 88 -2.40 -2.71 20.65
N LYS A 89 -2.75 -3.70 21.47
CA LYS A 89 -3.55 -3.52 22.67
C LYS A 89 -2.90 -2.60 23.70
N LYS A 90 -1.56 -2.59 23.77
CA LYS A 90 -0.83 -1.63 24.63
C LYS A 90 -0.78 -0.25 24.00
N ALA A 91 -0.64 -0.15 22.67
CA ALA A 91 -0.69 1.10 21.94
C ALA A 91 -2.06 1.80 22.08
N GLU A 92 -3.15 1.03 22.14
CA GLU A 92 -4.50 1.54 22.40
C GLU A 92 -4.57 2.41 23.67
N LYS A 93 -3.80 2.10 24.72
CA LYS A 93 -3.77 2.87 25.97
C LYS A 93 -3.23 4.29 25.79
N TYR A 94 -2.38 4.50 24.80
CA TYR A 94 -1.83 5.81 24.47
C TYR A 94 -2.71 6.61 23.51
N LEU A 95 -3.79 6.00 22.99
CA LEU A 95 -4.75 6.69 22.15
C LEU A 95 -5.74 7.51 22.98
N PRO A 96 -6.19 8.66 22.46
CA PRO A 96 -7.32 9.40 23.02
C PRO A 96 -8.60 8.54 23.09
N ALA A 97 -9.45 8.80 24.07
CA ALA A 97 -10.65 8.00 24.32
C ALA A 97 -11.61 7.89 23.13
N ASN A 98 -11.69 8.93 22.29
CA ASN A 98 -12.50 8.93 21.07
C ASN A 98 -11.96 7.96 20.02
N LEU A 99 -10.64 7.81 19.89
CA LEU A 99 -10.03 6.89 18.94
C LEU A 99 -10.09 5.44 19.42
N ARG A 100 -9.96 5.18 20.72
CA ARG A 100 -10.12 3.84 21.28
C ARG A 100 -11.47 3.20 20.97
N LYS A 101 -12.53 4.01 20.86
CA LYS A 101 -13.86 3.52 20.48
C LYS A 101 -13.97 3.14 19.01
N ASN A 102 -13.18 3.81 18.16
CA ASN A 102 -13.25 3.65 16.69
C ASN A 102 -12.25 2.63 16.14
N TYR A 103 -11.18 2.37 16.86
CA TYR A 103 -10.11 1.48 16.44
C TYR A 103 -9.87 0.40 17.51
N SER A 104 -10.34 -0.82 17.24
CA SER A 104 -9.96 -1.98 18.04
C SER A 104 -8.50 -2.36 17.77
N ASP A 105 -7.91 -3.20 18.65
CA ASP A 105 -6.56 -3.74 18.47
C ASP A 105 -6.31 -4.37 17.10
N GLY A 106 -7.27 -5.15 16.56
CA GLY A 106 -7.19 -5.73 15.22
C GLY A 106 -7.26 -4.69 14.10
N GLN A 107 -8.02 -3.61 14.27
CA GLN A 107 -8.06 -2.49 13.32
C GLN A 107 -6.77 -1.67 13.37
N LEU A 108 -6.18 -1.49 14.56
CA LEU A 108 -4.87 -0.86 14.71
C LEU A 108 -3.79 -1.70 14.02
N ALA A 109 -3.78 -3.02 14.21
CA ALA A 109 -2.83 -3.91 13.55
C ALA A 109 -2.93 -3.83 12.02
N SER A 110 -4.13 -3.69 11.47
CA SER A 110 -4.33 -3.55 10.02
C SER A 110 -3.99 -2.15 9.48
N ALA A 111 -4.06 -1.13 10.32
CA ALA A 111 -3.76 0.26 9.96
C ALA A 111 -2.26 0.61 10.10
N VAL A 112 -1.48 -0.20 10.81
CA VAL A 112 -0.08 0.07 11.13
C VAL A 112 0.82 -0.92 10.38
N SER A 113 1.95 -0.43 9.92
CA SER A 113 3.05 -1.22 9.37
C SER A 113 4.35 -0.76 9.99
N ILE A 114 5.16 -1.71 10.46
CA ILE A 114 6.42 -1.44 11.12
C ILE A 114 7.52 -2.13 10.34
N ASN A 115 8.54 -1.37 9.96
CA ASN A 115 9.65 -1.85 9.15
C ASN A 115 10.96 -1.20 9.61
N SER A 116 12.05 -1.94 9.47
CA SER A 116 13.42 -1.43 9.61
C SER A 116 14.10 -1.34 8.24
N ALA A 117 15.08 -0.45 8.13
CA ALA A 117 15.99 -0.49 7.00
C ALA A 117 17.12 -1.51 7.28
N PRO A 118 17.68 -2.17 6.26
CA PRO A 118 18.86 -3.03 6.44
C PRO A 118 19.98 -2.28 7.16
N ASP A 119 20.64 -2.97 8.07
CA ASP A 119 21.75 -2.42 8.88
C ASP A 119 21.43 -1.19 9.75
N SER A 120 20.16 -0.90 9.97
CA SER A 120 19.69 0.22 10.80
C SER A 120 19.19 -0.27 12.16
N LEU A 121 19.34 0.55 13.19
CA LEU A 121 18.71 0.38 14.50
C LEU A 121 17.44 1.22 14.64
N VAL A 122 16.92 1.70 13.54
CA VAL A 122 15.70 2.52 13.50
C VAL A 122 14.54 1.69 12.97
N LEU A 123 13.44 1.68 13.72
CA LEU A 123 12.14 1.14 13.31
C LEU A 123 11.25 2.29 12.86
N LYS A 124 10.75 2.18 11.66
CA LYS A 124 9.74 3.05 11.08
C LYS A 124 8.36 2.51 11.38
N ILE A 125 7.53 3.33 11.95
CA ILE A 125 6.14 3.04 12.30
C ILE A 125 5.26 3.89 11.39
N THR A 126 4.57 3.24 10.48
CA THR A 126 3.71 3.88 9.49
C THR A 126 2.26 3.57 9.82
N ALA A 127 1.44 4.59 10.08
CA ALA A 127 0.01 4.42 10.27
C ALA A 127 -0.76 4.99 9.08
N ARG A 128 -1.69 4.21 8.55
CA ARG A 128 -2.51 4.54 7.38
C ARG A 128 -3.99 4.47 7.72
N THR A 129 -4.66 5.62 7.65
CA THR A 129 -6.10 5.76 7.94
C THR A 129 -6.79 6.64 6.92
N THR A 130 -8.12 6.77 7.03
CA THR A 130 -8.91 7.68 6.20
C THR A 130 -8.96 9.11 6.74
N GLN A 131 -8.44 9.34 7.95
CA GLN A 131 -8.39 10.65 8.59
C GLN A 131 -6.94 11.01 8.96
N GLU A 132 -6.51 12.19 8.56
CA GLU A 132 -5.14 12.68 8.80
C GLU A 132 -4.76 12.66 10.28
N ASN A 133 -5.63 13.20 11.12
CA ASN A 133 -5.38 13.32 12.57
C ASN A 133 -5.27 11.94 13.26
N ASP A 134 -6.02 10.94 12.76
CA ASP A 134 -6.01 9.60 13.32
C ASP A 134 -4.70 8.88 12.97
N SER A 135 -4.20 9.02 11.73
CA SER A 135 -2.92 8.43 11.32
C SER A 135 -1.76 8.97 12.16
N VAL A 136 -1.74 10.28 12.45
CA VAL A 136 -0.72 10.90 13.31
C VAL A 136 -0.77 10.36 14.73
N LYS A 137 -1.97 10.30 15.34
CA LYS A 137 -2.14 9.83 16.70
C LYS A 137 -1.81 8.34 16.85
N ILE A 138 -2.22 7.52 15.89
CA ILE A 138 -1.96 6.09 15.90
C ILE A 138 -0.44 5.82 15.75
N ALA A 139 0.24 6.47 14.80
CA ALA A 139 1.69 6.31 14.64
C ALA A 139 2.46 6.66 15.93
N ASN A 140 2.07 7.75 16.58
CA ASN A 140 2.70 8.18 17.83
C ASN A 140 2.37 7.23 19.01
N ALA A 141 1.13 6.76 19.14
CA ALA A 141 0.74 5.81 20.17
C ALA A 141 1.50 4.48 20.06
N VAL A 142 1.71 3.98 18.83
CA VAL A 142 2.51 2.78 18.60
C VAL A 142 3.98 3.03 18.90
N ALA A 143 4.51 4.21 18.61
CA ALA A 143 5.88 4.59 18.99
C ALA A 143 6.08 4.60 20.52
N GLU A 144 5.09 5.07 21.28
CA GLU A 144 5.11 5.03 22.76
C GLU A 144 4.99 3.59 23.29
N ALA A 145 4.15 2.76 22.66
CA ALA A 145 4.10 1.33 22.97
C ALA A 145 5.44 0.64 22.70
N ALA A 146 6.08 0.94 21.56
CA ALA A 146 7.41 0.41 21.21
C ALA A 146 8.46 0.77 22.26
N GLN A 147 8.46 2.02 22.71
CA GLN A 147 9.40 2.49 23.75
C GLN A 147 9.29 1.71 25.07
N THR A 148 8.09 1.23 25.40
CA THR A 148 7.86 0.46 26.64
C THR A 148 7.98 -1.04 26.48
N GLN A 149 7.76 -1.58 25.27
CA GLN A 149 7.77 -3.02 25.02
C GLN A 149 9.14 -3.54 24.60
N LEU A 150 9.80 -2.91 23.63
CA LEU A 150 11.04 -3.41 23.05
C LEU A 150 12.17 -3.63 24.05
N PRO A 151 12.38 -2.76 25.08
CA PRO A 151 13.45 -3.01 26.07
C PRO A 151 13.33 -4.34 26.80
N LYS A 152 12.12 -4.92 26.87
CA LYS A 152 11.90 -6.21 27.55
C LYS A 152 12.43 -7.41 26.75
N TYR A 153 12.60 -7.23 25.44
CA TYR A 153 13.04 -8.27 24.52
C TYR A 153 14.48 -8.05 24.02
N SER A 154 15.08 -6.91 24.36
CA SER A 154 16.44 -6.58 23.94
C SER A 154 17.46 -7.39 24.74
N PRO A 155 18.35 -8.15 24.09
CA PRO A 155 19.41 -8.92 24.77
C PRO A 155 20.40 -8.04 25.50
N ASN A 156 20.58 -6.79 25.06
CA ASN A 156 21.54 -5.84 25.61
C ASN A 156 20.89 -4.77 26.50
N ASN A 157 19.64 -4.99 26.95
CA ASN A 157 18.87 -4.02 27.71
C ASN A 157 18.88 -2.62 27.07
N SER A 158 18.71 -2.60 25.75
CA SER A 158 18.75 -1.39 24.94
C SER A 158 17.64 -0.42 25.34
N ASN A 159 17.96 0.87 25.36
CA ASN A 159 16.97 1.91 25.57
C ASN A 159 16.35 2.31 24.24
N VAL A 160 15.03 2.29 24.15
CA VAL A 160 14.29 2.71 22.96
C VAL A 160 13.85 4.17 23.12
N ARG A 161 14.20 4.99 22.15
CA ARG A 161 13.81 6.40 22.11
C ARG A 161 13.02 6.71 20.83
N ILE A 162 12.04 7.58 20.97
CA ILE A 162 11.34 8.13 19.80
C ILE A 162 12.31 9.09 19.12
N LEU A 163 12.68 8.78 17.88
CA LEU A 163 13.56 9.59 17.04
C LEU A 163 12.77 10.70 16.37
N THR A 164 11.64 10.36 15.76
CA THR A 164 10.75 11.32 15.11
C THR A 164 9.30 11.01 15.45
N ARG A 165 8.56 12.03 15.84
CA ARG A 165 7.11 11.93 16.02
C ARG A 165 6.40 12.28 14.72
N ALA A 166 5.32 11.59 14.46
CA ALA A 166 4.40 11.97 13.39
C ALA A 166 3.78 13.33 13.71
N THR A 167 3.77 14.20 12.70
CA THR A 167 3.12 15.53 12.73
C THR A 167 2.22 15.65 11.50
N ARG A 168 1.29 16.60 11.51
CA ARG A 168 0.44 16.85 10.34
C ARG A 168 1.24 17.28 9.10
N ASP A 169 2.33 18.00 9.30
CA ASP A 169 3.18 18.49 8.21
C ASP A 169 3.88 17.35 7.44
N ASN A 170 4.04 16.18 8.09
CA ASN A 170 4.69 15.00 7.52
C ASN A 170 3.70 13.92 7.07
N VAL A 171 2.41 14.24 6.94
CA VAL A 171 1.41 13.29 6.45
C VAL A 171 1.37 13.29 4.93
N SER A 172 1.49 12.11 4.34
CA SER A 172 1.27 11.90 2.92
C SER A 172 -0.14 11.43 2.63
N ALA A 173 -0.82 12.09 1.68
CA ALA A 173 -2.15 11.70 1.25
C ALA A 173 -2.08 10.92 -0.08
N LYS A 174 -2.69 9.73 -0.12
CA LYS A 174 -2.76 8.91 -1.33
C LYS A 174 -4.19 8.48 -1.59
N THR A 175 -4.72 8.93 -2.72
CA THR A 175 -6.07 8.54 -3.14
C THR A 175 -6.03 7.29 -4.02
N THR A 176 -6.82 6.27 -3.65
CA THR A 176 -7.00 5.03 -4.41
C THR A 176 -8.48 4.74 -4.61
N PRO A 177 -8.88 4.16 -5.76
CA PRO A 177 -8.07 3.86 -6.94
C PRO A 177 -7.67 5.11 -7.73
N SER A 178 -6.55 5.01 -8.49
CA SER A 178 -6.11 6.10 -9.37
C SER A 178 -6.98 6.13 -10.63
N VAL A 179 -7.76 7.18 -10.83
CA VAL A 179 -8.63 7.35 -12.01
C VAL A 179 -7.83 7.22 -13.31
N LYS A 180 -6.64 7.83 -13.38
CA LYS A 180 -5.78 7.75 -14.59
C LYS A 180 -5.44 6.32 -14.98
N LYS A 181 -5.06 5.47 -14.00
CA LYS A 181 -4.72 4.05 -14.23
C LYS A 181 -5.94 3.26 -14.68
N TYR A 182 -7.10 3.50 -14.09
CA TYR A 182 -8.34 2.83 -14.44
C TYR A 182 -8.86 3.23 -15.82
N VAL A 183 -8.75 4.50 -16.20
CA VAL A 183 -9.09 4.97 -17.57
C VAL A 183 -8.22 4.27 -18.62
N VAL A 184 -6.91 4.18 -18.39
CA VAL A 184 -6.01 3.47 -19.31
C VAL A 184 -6.35 1.98 -19.39
N LEU A 185 -6.62 1.34 -18.25
CA LEU A 185 -7.01 -0.07 -18.21
C LEU A 185 -8.36 -0.29 -18.92
N GLY A 186 -9.35 0.58 -18.68
CA GLY A 186 -10.64 0.53 -19.34
C GLY A 186 -10.54 0.76 -20.85
N ALA A 187 -9.69 1.68 -21.29
CA ALA A 187 -9.39 1.88 -22.71
C ALA A 187 -8.79 0.62 -23.35
N ALA A 188 -7.81 -0.01 -22.70
CA ALA A 188 -7.18 -1.24 -23.18
C ALA A 188 -8.19 -2.39 -23.30
N LEU A 189 -9.03 -2.59 -22.28
CA LEU A 189 -10.11 -3.59 -22.32
C LEU A 189 -11.16 -3.26 -23.38
N GLY A 190 -11.58 -2.01 -23.49
CA GLY A 190 -12.51 -1.55 -24.51
C GLY A 190 -11.98 -1.77 -25.94
N LEU A 191 -10.69 -1.55 -26.14
CA LEU A 191 -10.01 -1.81 -27.41
C LEU A 191 -10.01 -3.31 -27.75
N LEU A 192 -9.68 -4.19 -26.82
CA LEU A 192 -9.73 -5.64 -27.01
C LEU A 192 -11.15 -6.12 -27.35
N VAL A 193 -12.14 -5.68 -26.60
CA VAL A 193 -13.55 -6.00 -26.87
C VAL A 193 -13.94 -5.45 -28.24
N GLY A 194 -13.56 -4.22 -28.57
CA GLY A 194 -13.81 -3.59 -29.87
C GLY A 194 -13.25 -4.39 -31.05
N MET A 195 -12.03 -4.92 -30.91
CA MET A 195 -11.43 -5.79 -31.91
C MET A 195 -12.20 -7.10 -32.09
N ILE A 196 -12.61 -7.74 -31.00
CA ILE A 196 -13.40 -9.00 -31.04
C ILE A 196 -14.75 -8.74 -31.74
N PHE A 197 -15.46 -7.68 -31.37
CA PHE A 197 -16.73 -7.30 -31.99
C PHE A 197 -16.56 -6.96 -33.47
N SER A 198 -15.54 -6.18 -33.83
CA SER A 198 -15.22 -5.84 -35.21
C SER A 198 -15.00 -7.09 -36.07
N PHE A 199 -14.25 -8.06 -35.55
CA PHE A 199 -14.01 -9.31 -36.22
C PHE A 199 -15.28 -10.15 -36.40
N SER A 200 -16.10 -10.26 -35.34
CA SER A 200 -17.36 -11.00 -35.35
C SER A 200 -18.35 -10.45 -36.38
N ILE A 201 -18.54 -9.12 -36.43
CA ILE A 201 -19.44 -8.46 -37.37
C ILE A 201 -19.00 -8.65 -38.81
N THR A 202 -17.67 -8.58 -39.04
CA THR A 202 -17.17 -8.74 -40.42
C THR A 202 -17.27 -10.20 -40.91
N THR A 203 -17.05 -11.16 -40.00
CA THR A 203 -17.19 -12.59 -40.32
C THR A 203 -18.64 -12.93 -40.61
N TRP A 204 -19.58 -12.41 -39.81
CA TRP A 204 -21.02 -12.65 -40.01
C TRP A 204 -21.55 -12.06 -41.34
N LYS A 205 -21.05 -10.89 -41.78
CA LYS A 205 -21.43 -10.28 -43.05
C LYS A 205 -20.80 -10.94 -44.27
N SER A 206 -19.83 -11.88 -44.08
CA SER A 206 -19.16 -12.60 -45.17
C SER A 206 -19.70 -14.03 -45.38
N ILE A 207 -20.64 -14.47 -44.53
CA ILE A 207 -21.43 -15.69 -44.65
C ILE A 207 -22.76 -15.34 -45.37
#